data_a8087138f8c7925dc3f79b6eeea7012f
#
_entry.id   a8087138f8c7925dc3f79b6eeea7012f
#
_cell.length_a   1.000
_cell.length_b   1.000
_cell.length_c   1.000
_cell.angle_alpha   90.00
_cell.angle_beta   90.00
_cell.angle_gamma   90.00
#
_symmetry.space_group_name_H-M   'P 1'
#
loop_
_entity.id
_entity.type
_entity.pdbx_description
1 polymer ?
#
loop_
_entity_poly.entity_id
_entity_poly.type
_entity_poly.pdbx_seq_one_letter_code
_entity_poly.pdbx_strand_id
1 'polypeptide(L)'
;MIRFGADFADIEAKVFAQGRDQQLRYVLFSGSRPRQIYRNGAKKKSAAELSGVLPTVLFCPEDLLILKMGSSQRRRFGDLALCQLRPNYDAALTEYHRILEQKSRIL
;
A
#
# COMPACT_ATOMS: atom_id res chain seq x y z
N MET A 1 12.06 7.71 6.70
CA MET A 1 11.58 6.81 7.75
C MET A 1 12.70 6.05 8.47
N ILE A 2 13.83 5.78 7.84
CA ILE A 2 14.98 5.19 8.53
C ILE A 2 15.79 6.31 9.20
N ARG A 3 16.14 6.13 10.47
CA ARG A 3 16.97 7.10 11.21
C ARG A 3 18.35 7.24 10.54
N PHE A 4 18.91 8.44 10.53
CA PHE A 4 20.27 8.66 10.05
C PHE A 4 21.26 7.78 10.85
N GLY A 5 22.12 7.06 10.10
CA GLY A 5 23.11 6.13 10.68
C GLY A 5 22.55 4.75 11.06
N ALA A 6 21.26 4.47 10.83
CA ALA A 6 20.69 3.14 11.00
C ALA A 6 20.59 2.39 9.68
N ASP A 7 20.73 1.07 9.73
CA ASP A 7 20.69 0.20 8.55
C ASP A 7 19.27 -0.23 8.18
N PHE A 8 18.34 -0.19 9.11
CA PHE A 8 16.94 -0.58 8.90
C PHE A 8 16.00 0.15 9.86
N ALA A 9 14.71 0.13 9.52
CA ALA A 9 13.59 0.48 10.39
C ALA A 9 12.60 -0.67 10.42
N ASP A 10 12.08 -0.98 11.60
CA ASP A 10 11.11 -2.05 11.86
C ASP A 10 9.85 -1.43 12.44
N ILE A 11 8.73 -1.67 11.78
CA ILE A 11 7.43 -1.15 12.18
C ILE A 11 6.50 -2.33 12.40
N GLU A 12 5.94 -2.43 13.60
CA GLU A 12 4.99 -3.47 13.97
C GLU A 12 3.67 -2.85 14.41
N ALA A 13 2.57 -3.46 13.99
CA ALA A 13 1.22 -3.12 14.43
C ALA A 13 0.47 -4.39 14.83
N LYS A 14 -0.14 -4.37 16.01
CA LYS A 14 -1.09 -5.40 16.46
C LYS A 14 -2.48 -4.82 16.39
N VAL A 15 -3.35 -5.45 15.62
CA VAL A 15 -4.70 -4.96 15.35
C VAL A 15 -5.70 -6.09 15.49
N PHE A 16 -6.90 -5.78 16.01
CA PHE A 16 -8.02 -6.70 15.96
C PHE A 16 -8.82 -6.43 14.70
N ALA A 17 -8.78 -7.36 13.76
CA ALA A 17 -9.45 -7.22 12.47
C ALA A 17 -9.95 -8.57 11.97
N GLN A 18 -11.08 -8.56 11.27
CA GLN A 18 -11.68 -9.78 10.70
C GLN A 18 -11.96 -10.86 11.77
N GLY A 19 -12.38 -10.42 12.99
CA GLY A 19 -12.75 -11.30 14.09
C GLY A 19 -11.59 -11.93 14.85
N ARG A 20 -10.34 -11.50 14.64
CA ARG A 20 -9.15 -12.03 15.31
C ARG A 20 -8.05 -11.00 15.47
N ASP A 21 -7.12 -11.28 16.36
CA ASP A 21 -5.88 -10.51 16.47
C ASP A 21 -5.00 -10.75 15.25
N GLN A 22 -4.49 -9.66 14.69
CA GLN A 22 -3.58 -9.66 13.54
C GLN A 22 -2.31 -8.91 13.89
N GLN A 23 -1.18 -9.46 13.50
CA GLN A 23 0.13 -8.82 13.63
C GLN A 23 0.64 -8.47 12.24
N LEU A 24 0.93 -7.19 12.02
CA LEU A 24 1.50 -6.67 10.78
C LEU A 24 2.90 -6.16 11.09
N ARG A 25 3.88 -6.53 10.27
CA ARG A 25 5.25 -6.06 10.42
C ARG A 25 5.81 -5.62 9.08
N TYR A 26 6.50 -4.51 9.10
CA TYR A 26 7.07 -3.89 7.91
C TYR A 26 8.51 -3.50 8.20
N VAL A 27 9.47 -4.11 7.50
CA VAL A 27 10.89 -3.84 7.65
C VAL A 27 11.41 -3.10 6.42
N LEU A 28 11.96 -1.91 6.64
CA LEU A 28 12.60 -1.09 5.64
C LEU A 28 14.11 -1.16 5.83
N PHE A 29 14.86 -1.28 4.75
CA PHE A 29 16.32 -1.30 4.78
C PHE A 29 16.87 -0.05 4.10
N SER A 30 18.01 0.44 4.59
CA SER A 30 18.81 1.45 3.89
C SER A 30 19.42 0.83 2.63
N GLY A 31 19.62 1.66 1.58
CA GLY A 31 20.17 1.20 0.31
C GLY A 31 19.16 0.47 -0.58
N SER A 32 19.66 -0.42 -1.44
CA SER A 32 18.87 -1.10 -2.48
C SER A 32 18.18 -2.39 -2.04
N ARG A 33 18.33 -2.79 -0.77
CA ARG A 33 17.72 -4.01 -0.25
C ARG A 33 16.20 -3.86 -0.22
N PRO A 34 15.42 -4.82 -0.78
CA PRO A 34 13.98 -4.75 -0.80
C PRO A 34 13.38 -4.81 0.62
N ARG A 35 12.31 -4.07 0.82
CA ARG A 35 11.50 -4.12 2.04
C ARG A 35 10.95 -5.52 2.29
N GLN A 36 10.73 -5.86 3.55
CA GLN A 36 10.11 -7.12 3.95
C GLN A 36 8.79 -6.84 4.66
N ILE A 37 7.81 -7.65 4.36
CA ILE A 37 6.44 -7.49 4.85
C ILE A 37 5.99 -8.82 5.44
N TYR A 38 5.39 -8.78 6.62
CA TYR A 38 4.90 -9.95 7.33
C TYR A 38 3.48 -9.74 7.83
N ARG A 39 2.69 -10.77 7.75
CA ARG A 39 1.36 -10.85 8.38
C ARG A 39 1.29 -12.11 9.21
N ASN A 40 1.02 -11.97 10.52
CA ASN A 40 0.97 -13.09 11.49
C ASN A 40 2.22 -13.99 11.44
N GLY A 41 3.41 -13.39 11.32
CA GLY A 41 4.69 -14.09 11.22
C GLY A 41 5.04 -14.64 9.82
N ALA A 42 4.10 -14.69 8.89
CA ALA A 42 4.34 -15.16 7.52
C ALA A 42 4.79 -14.02 6.62
N LYS A 43 5.91 -14.22 5.90
CA LYS A 43 6.41 -13.26 4.93
C LYS A 43 5.46 -13.16 3.73
N LYS A 44 5.16 -11.93 3.32
CA LYS A 44 4.29 -11.61 2.19
C LYS A 44 5.09 -11.06 1.02
N LYS A 45 4.59 -11.29 -0.20
CA LYS A 45 5.28 -10.84 -1.42
C LYS A 45 5.04 -9.36 -1.69
N SER A 46 3.88 -8.85 -1.33
CA SER A 46 3.51 -7.45 -1.59
C SER A 46 2.71 -6.83 -0.45
N ALA A 47 2.70 -5.49 -0.41
CA ALA A 47 1.87 -4.74 0.53
C ALA A 47 0.36 -4.91 0.26
N ALA A 48 -0.01 -5.27 -0.95
CA ALA A 48 -1.39 -5.59 -1.32
C ALA A 48 -2.01 -6.69 -0.45
N GLU A 49 -1.20 -7.66 -0.01
CA GLU A 49 -1.64 -8.73 0.89
C GLU A 49 -1.99 -8.26 2.32
N LEU A 50 -1.63 -7.02 2.68
CA LEU A 50 -2.05 -6.36 3.91
C LEU A 50 -3.29 -5.47 3.72
N SER A 51 -3.70 -5.26 2.47
CA SER A 51 -4.83 -4.39 2.14
C SER A 51 -6.11 -4.87 2.84
N GLY A 52 -6.86 -3.94 3.40
CA GLY A 52 -8.10 -4.24 4.13
C GLY A 52 -7.93 -4.82 5.54
N VAL A 53 -6.71 -5.11 6.00
CA VAL A 53 -6.48 -5.58 7.38
C VAL A 53 -6.49 -4.41 8.37
N LEU A 54 -5.88 -3.30 8.00
CA LEU A 54 -5.85 -2.07 8.78
C LEU A 54 -6.28 -0.91 7.89
N PRO A 55 -7.59 -0.67 7.72
CA PRO A 55 -8.07 0.51 7.02
C PRO A 55 -7.65 1.77 7.79
N THR A 56 -7.09 2.73 7.07
CA THR A 56 -6.60 3.98 7.66
C THR A 56 -7.14 5.18 6.88
N VAL A 57 -7.38 6.26 7.59
CA VAL A 57 -7.69 7.56 7.00
C VAL A 57 -6.55 8.51 7.37
N LEU A 58 -5.87 9.00 6.36
CA LEU A 58 -4.84 10.01 6.50
C LEU A 58 -5.35 11.30 5.86
N PHE A 59 -5.23 12.41 6.58
CA PHE A 59 -5.48 13.74 6.06
C PHE A 59 -4.18 14.57 6.14
N CYS A 60 -3.76 15.08 5.00
CA CYS A 60 -2.63 15.99 4.90
C CYS A 60 -3.12 17.34 4.31
N PRO A 61 -2.48 18.46 4.64
CA PRO A 61 -2.85 19.76 4.04
C PRO A 61 -2.81 19.75 2.51
N GLU A 62 -1.93 18.95 1.91
CA GLU A 62 -1.78 18.76 0.48
C GLU A 62 -3.03 18.10 -0.15
N ASP A 63 -3.81 17.35 0.63
CA ASP A 63 -5.04 16.71 0.14
C ASP A 63 -6.11 17.75 -0.23
N LEU A 64 -6.04 18.96 0.31
CA LEU A 64 -6.90 20.06 -0.10
C LEU A 64 -6.67 20.49 -1.55
N LEU A 65 -5.52 20.17 -2.11
CA LEU A 65 -5.18 20.46 -3.50
C LEU A 65 -5.79 19.46 -4.48
N ILE A 66 -6.43 18.39 -4.02
CA ILE A 66 -6.98 17.32 -4.89
C ILE A 66 -7.95 17.86 -5.94
N LEU A 67 -8.66 18.93 -5.62
CA LEU A 67 -9.58 19.61 -6.55
C LEU A 67 -8.84 20.41 -7.63
N LYS A 68 -7.64 20.88 -7.33
CA LYS A 68 -6.78 21.66 -8.25
C LYS A 68 -5.84 20.74 -9.04
N MET A 69 -5.58 19.56 -8.55
CA MET A 69 -4.74 18.57 -9.21
C MET A 69 -5.49 17.89 -10.37
N GLY A 70 -4.72 17.29 -11.29
CA GLY A 70 -5.26 16.60 -12.45
C GLY A 70 -6.10 15.36 -12.10
N SER A 71 -6.82 14.84 -13.10
CA SER A 71 -7.72 13.70 -12.95
C SER A 71 -7.03 12.43 -12.43
N SER A 72 -5.72 12.27 -12.68
CA SER A 72 -4.93 11.13 -12.20
C SER A 72 -4.85 11.07 -10.67
N GLN A 73 -4.70 12.22 -10.00
CA GLN A 73 -4.65 12.29 -8.55
C GLN A 73 -6.00 11.95 -7.92
N ARG A 74 -7.09 12.44 -8.50
CA ARG A 74 -8.45 12.10 -8.06
C ARG A 74 -8.76 10.62 -8.22
N ARG A 75 -8.37 10.02 -9.36
CA ARG A 75 -8.50 8.56 -9.56
C ARG A 75 -7.70 7.78 -8.52
N ARG A 76 -6.44 8.17 -8.30
CA ARG A 76 -5.59 7.53 -7.29
C ARG A 76 -6.22 7.55 -5.89
N PHE A 77 -6.82 8.66 -5.50
CA PHE A 77 -7.52 8.76 -4.21
C PHE A 77 -8.67 7.75 -4.11
N GLY A 78 -9.52 7.67 -5.14
CA GLY A 78 -10.60 6.70 -5.21
C GLY A 78 -10.11 5.25 -5.20
N ASP A 79 -9.07 4.94 -5.98
CA ASP A 79 -8.48 3.61 -6.04
C ASP A 79 -7.91 3.18 -4.68
N LEU A 80 -7.21 4.06 -3.96
CA LEU A 80 -6.69 3.78 -2.62
C LEU A 80 -7.81 3.47 -1.62
N ALA A 81 -8.91 4.22 -1.67
CA ALA A 81 -10.07 3.96 -0.81
C ALA A 81 -10.72 2.61 -1.12
N LEU A 82 -10.89 2.30 -2.40
CA LEU A 82 -11.49 1.02 -2.83
C LEU A 82 -10.60 -0.18 -2.53
N CYS A 83 -9.28 -0.04 -2.64
CA CYS A 83 -8.33 -1.09 -2.24
C CYS A 83 -8.45 -1.45 -0.75
N GLN A 84 -8.70 -0.47 0.12
CA GLN A 84 -8.91 -0.74 1.54
C GLN A 84 -10.24 -1.46 1.82
N LEU A 85 -11.31 -1.10 1.10
CA LEU A 85 -12.65 -1.64 1.29
C LEU A 85 -12.84 -3.01 0.62
N ARG A 86 -12.16 -3.24 -0.48
CA ARG A 86 -12.32 -4.43 -1.34
C ARG A 86 -10.95 -5.01 -1.70
N PRO A 87 -10.45 -6.00 -0.96
CA PRO A 87 -9.12 -6.59 -1.20
C PRO A 87 -8.90 -7.08 -2.65
N ASN A 88 -9.95 -7.58 -3.30
CA ASN A 88 -9.88 -8.03 -4.69
C ASN A 88 -9.73 -6.89 -5.70
N TYR A 89 -10.06 -5.66 -5.30
CA TYR A 89 -9.93 -4.49 -6.17
C TYR A 89 -8.47 -4.18 -6.48
N ASP A 90 -7.58 -4.31 -5.51
CA ASP A 90 -6.15 -4.07 -5.68
C ASP A 90 -5.53 -5.02 -6.72
N ALA A 91 -5.90 -6.31 -6.68
CA ALA A 91 -5.47 -7.29 -7.67
C ALA A 91 -6.00 -6.94 -9.08
N ALA A 92 -7.26 -6.57 -9.19
CA ALA A 92 -7.88 -6.17 -10.46
C ALA A 92 -7.26 -4.88 -11.02
N LEU A 93 -6.95 -3.91 -10.17
CA LEU A 93 -6.31 -2.65 -10.54
C LEU A 93 -4.89 -2.88 -11.06
N THR A 94 -4.14 -3.74 -10.40
CA THR A 94 -2.78 -4.13 -10.82
C THR A 94 -2.80 -4.78 -12.19
N GLU A 95 -3.73 -5.71 -12.42
CA GLU A 95 -3.88 -6.37 -13.72
C GLU A 95 -4.33 -5.41 -14.81
N TYR A 96 -5.24 -4.49 -14.51
CA TYR A 96 -5.67 -3.44 -15.43
C TYR A 96 -4.49 -2.57 -15.88
N HIS A 97 -3.65 -2.12 -14.94
CA HIS A 97 -2.48 -1.31 -15.28
C HIS A 97 -1.47 -2.08 -16.12
N ARG A 98 -1.26 -3.36 -15.84
CA ARG A 98 -0.40 -4.24 -16.62
C ARG A 98 -0.87 -4.35 -18.08
N ILE A 99 -2.16 -4.58 -18.28
CA ILE A 99 -2.77 -4.70 -19.63
C ILE A 99 -2.69 -3.36 -20.37
N LEU A 100 -3.00 -2.25 -19.67
CA LEU A 100 -2.93 -0.91 -20.24
C LEU A 100 -1.52 -0.56 -20.71
N GLU A 101 -0.50 -0.90 -19.91
CA GLU A 101 0.89 -0.69 -20.27
C GLU A 101 1.31 -1.52 -21.49
N GLN A 102 0.89 -2.79 -21.54
CA GLN A 102 1.14 -3.65 -22.69
C GLN A 102 0.49 -3.10 -23.97
N LYS A 103 -0.77 -2.67 -23.88
CA LYS A 103 -1.48 -2.04 -25.00
C LYS A 103 -0.73 -0.79 -25.49
N SER A 104 -0.26 0.06 -24.58
CA SER A 104 0.44 1.29 -24.95
C SER A 104 1.79 1.03 -25.63
N ARG A 105 2.42 -0.10 -25.37
CA ARG A 105 3.67 -0.50 -26.06
C ARG A 105 3.45 -1.03 -27.47
N ILE A 106 2.24 -1.53 -27.77
CA ILE A 106 1.90 -2.06 -29.11
C ILE A 106 1.46 -0.92 -30.03
N LEU A 107 0.90 0.13 -29.49
CA LEU A 107 0.45 1.32 -30.22
C LEU A 107 1.57 2.37 -30.33
#